data_bd49e38504dc656dc67abbb21109a8e3
#
_entry.id   bd49e38504dc656dc67abbb21109a8e3
#
_cell.length_a   1.000
_cell.length_b   1.000
_cell.length_c   1.000
_cell.angle_alpha   90.00
_cell.angle_beta   90.00
_cell.angle_gamma   90.00
#
_symmetry.space_group_name_H-M   'P 1'
#
loop_
_entity.id
_entity.type
_entity.pdbx_description
1 polymer ?
#
loop_
_entity_poly.entity_id
_entity_poly.type
_entity_poly.pdbx_seq_one_letter_code
_entity_poly.pdbx_strand_id
1 'polypeptide(L)'
;MKILQKFAAVLVFCSAVLVASSADARVVQICDMGAYALYNDSNAVLAGIGNPYRLNNLKHVGKMSPDSYYDLYVAGIGGGGEGAVISFFCNEKGYVSKIVIMANGNNSNVAGYVGSALGALMIAMGVSRDEFAMLTASSPIIKNTRHNEAWVSALNCRVIHETRCAPDAQGNLILMVRLTAEDS
;
A
#
# COMPACT_ATOMS: atom_id res chain seq x y z
N MET A 1 -21.00 -4.82 -14.70
CA MET A 1 -20.43 -3.66 -15.41
C MET A 1 -20.01 -2.49 -14.51
N LYS A 2 -20.77 -2.07 -13.50
CA LYS A 2 -20.42 -0.91 -12.62
C LYS A 2 -19.16 -1.08 -11.77
N ILE A 3 -18.79 -2.30 -11.40
CA ILE A 3 -17.59 -2.59 -10.59
C ILE A 3 -16.31 -2.41 -11.42
N LEU A 4 -16.30 -2.84 -12.69
CA LEU A 4 -15.14 -2.70 -13.59
C LEU A 4 -14.83 -1.22 -13.90
N GLN A 5 -15.85 -0.37 -14.01
CA GLN A 5 -15.67 1.07 -14.23
C GLN A 5 -15.09 1.79 -13.01
N LYS A 6 -15.43 1.35 -11.78
CA LYS A 6 -14.83 1.90 -10.55
C LYS A 6 -13.35 1.50 -10.40
N PHE A 7 -12.99 0.28 -10.82
CA PHE A 7 -11.60 -0.17 -10.84
C PHE A 7 -10.76 0.60 -11.88
N ALA A 8 -11.32 0.92 -13.04
CA ALA A 8 -10.62 1.71 -14.06
C ALA A 8 -10.32 3.14 -13.58
N ALA A 9 -11.25 3.78 -12.88
CA ALA A 9 -11.05 5.13 -12.32
C ALA A 9 -9.95 5.15 -11.25
N VAL A 10 -9.87 4.12 -10.40
CA VAL A 10 -8.81 3.97 -9.38
C VAL A 10 -7.45 3.75 -10.05
N LEU A 11 -7.38 2.96 -11.13
CA LEU A 11 -6.16 2.72 -11.91
C LEU A 11 -5.64 4.00 -12.58
N VAL A 12 -6.52 4.83 -13.14
CA VAL A 12 -6.14 6.10 -13.76
C VAL A 12 -5.63 7.10 -12.71
N PHE A 13 -6.18 7.10 -11.50
CA PHE A 13 -5.69 7.95 -10.42
C PHE A 13 -4.32 7.49 -9.88
N CYS A 14 -4.08 6.17 -9.81
CA CYS A 14 -2.76 5.62 -9.49
C CYS A 14 -1.68 6.11 -10.48
N SER A 15 -1.99 6.22 -11.77
CA SER A 15 -1.02 6.68 -12.77
C SER A 15 -0.66 8.16 -12.61
N ALA A 16 -1.60 9.02 -12.23
CA ALA A 16 -1.36 10.45 -12.06
C ALA A 16 -0.51 10.80 -10.81
N VAL A 17 -0.57 9.97 -9.76
CA VAL A 17 0.23 10.16 -8.53
C VAL A 17 1.66 9.62 -8.67
N LEU A 18 1.92 8.77 -9.68
CA LEU A 18 3.21 8.09 -9.88
C LEU A 18 4.23 8.90 -10.70
N VAL A 19 3.80 9.96 -11.40
CA VAL A 19 4.66 10.71 -12.34
C VAL A 19 5.56 11.75 -11.66
N ALA A 20 5.45 11.95 -10.36
CA ALA A 20 6.21 12.97 -9.63
C ALA A 20 7.36 12.41 -8.77
N SER A 21 8.06 11.38 -9.20
CA SER A 21 9.34 11.02 -8.60
C SER A 21 10.44 11.08 -9.65
N SER A 22 11.26 12.10 -9.50
CA SER A 22 12.49 12.37 -10.23
C SER A 22 13.40 11.15 -10.39
N ALA A 23 14.15 11.20 -11.49
CA ALA A 23 15.20 10.33 -11.97
C ALA A 23 16.05 9.59 -10.93
N ASP A 24 16.42 8.36 -11.28
CA ASP A 24 17.60 7.60 -10.82
C ASP A 24 17.76 7.19 -9.35
N ALA A 25 16.72 7.19 -8.53
CA ALA A 25 16.79 6.41 -7.31
C ALA A 25 16.70 4.90 -7.68
N ARG A 26 17.74 4.12 -7.40
CA ARG A 26 17.69 2.65 -7.43
C ARG A 26 16.38 2.22 -6.81
N VAL A 27 15.61 1.40 -7.53
CA VAL A 27 14.34 0.87 -7.01
C VAL A 27 14.68 -0.10 -5.87
N VAL A 28 14.66 0.43 -4.65
CA VAL A 28 14.93 -0.35 -3.44
C VAL A 28 13.72 -1.19 -3.15
N GLN A 29 13.93 -2.49 -2.95
CA GLN A 29 12.86 -3.38 -2.48
C GLN A 29 12.57 -3.11 -1.01
N ILE A 30 11.28 -3.14 -0.62
CA ILE A 30 10.90 -3.06 0.79
C ILE A 30 11.22 -4.39 1.48
N CYS A 31 10.98 -5.52 0.80
CA CYS A 31 11.22 -6.86 1.34
C CYS A 31 11.60 -7.84 0.24
N ASP A 32 12.21 -8.96 0.63
CA ASP A 32 12.60 -10.07 -0.25
C ASP A 32 11.42 -11.00 -0.59
N MET A 33 10.21 -10.45 -0.64
CA MET A 33 8.98 -11.18 -0.92
C MET A 33 8.31 -10.65 -2.18
N GLY A 34 7.80 -11.56 -3.00
CA GLY A 34 6.91 -11.22 -4.10
C GLY A 34 5.48 -10.95 -3.60
N ALA A 35 4.66 -10.33 -4.46
CA ALA A 35 3.28 -9.94 -4.10
C ALA A 35 2.42 -11.12 -3.60
N TYR A 36 2.54 -12.31 -4.19
CA TYR A 36 1.79 -13.50 -3.77
C TYR A 36 2.19 -13.99 -2.37
N ALA A 37 3.50 -14.03 -2.07
CA ALA A 37 3.98 -14.43 -0.77
C ALA A 37 3.50 -13.45 0.30
N LEU A 38 3.72 -12.16 0.11
CA LEU A 38 3.29 -11.13 1.05
C LEU A 38 1.77 -11.11 1.26
N TYR A 39 0.99 -11.32 0.20
CA TYR A 39 -0.47 -11.45 0.28
C TYR A 39 -0.90 -12.64 1.15
N ASN A 40 -0.29 -13.82 0.94
CA ASN A 40 -0.62 -15.03 1.68
C ASN A 40 -0.23 -14.90 3.16
N ASP A 41 0.96 -14.38 3.45
CA ASP A 41 1.45 -14.21 4.82
C ASP A 41 0.63 -13.16 5.57
N SER A 42 0.24 -12.06 4.89
CA SER A 42 -0.68 -11.07 5.47
C SER A 42 -2.04 -11.68 5.83
N ASN A 43 -2.59 -12.56 4.98
CA ASN A 43 -3.82 -13.28 5.29
C ASN A 43 -3.65 -14.26 6.44
N ALA A 44 -2.50 -14.93 6.56
CA ALA A 44 -2.18 -15.79 7.70
C ALA A 44 -2.11 -14.97 9.01
N VAL A 45 -1.50 -13.79 8.98
CA VAL A 45 -1.48 -12.86 10.11
C VAL A 45 -2.90 -12.45 10.49
N LEU A 46 -3.73 -11.98 9.54
CA LEU A 46 -5.12 -11.58 9.81
C LEU A 46 -5.93 -12.73 10.42
N ALA A 47 -5.73 -13.96 9.93
CA ALA A 47 -6.38 -15.14 10.48
C ALA A 47 -5.91 -15.44 11.92
N GLY A 48 -4.60 -15.39 12.13
CA GLY A 48 -3.97 -15.71 13.43
C GLY A 48 -4.40 -14.75 14.56
N ILE A 49 -4.64 -13.49 14.24
CA ILE A 49 -5.12 -12.48 15.22
C ILE A 49 -6.66 -12.42 15.30
N GLY A 50 -7.39 -13.30 14.62
CA GLY A 50 -8.85 -13.27 14.62
C GLY A 50 -9.49 -12.05 13.96
N ASN A 51 -8.76 -11.36 13.07
CA ASN A 51 -9.30 -10.19 12.35
C ASN A 51 -10.44 -10.65 11.42
N PRO A 52 -11.59 -9.94 11.36
CA PRO A 52 -12.70 -10.32 10.48
C PRO A 52 -12.42 -10.08 9.00
N TYR A 53 -11.44 -9.25 8.67
CA TYR A 53 -11.10 -8.91 7.28
C TYR A 53 -10.06 -9.87 6.70
N ARG A 54 -10.08 -10.01 5.37
CA ARG A 54 -9.07 -10.73 4.59
C ARG A 54 -8.74 -9.94 3.34
N LEU A 55 -7.47 -10.02 2.92
CA LEU A 55 -7.10 -9.60 1.58
C LEU A 55 -7.74 -10.59 0.59
N ASN A 56 -8.29 -10.08 -0.49
CA ASN A 56 -9.01 -10.88 -1.48
C ASN A 56 -8.66 -10.45 -2.91
N ASN A 57 -8.93 -11.34 -3.86
CA ASN A 57 -8.84 -11.07 -5.29
C ASN A 57 -7.47 -10.53 -5.75
N LEU A 58 -6.36 -11.07 -5.23
CA LEU A 58 -5.04 -10.70 -5.75
C LEU A 58 -4.96 -11.00 -7.25
N LYS A 59 -4.69 -9.97 -8.05
CA LYS A 59 -4.58 -10.05 -9.51
C LYS A 59 -3.28 -9.41 -9.96
N HIS A 60 -2.61 -10.07 -10.89
CA HIS A 60 -1.54 -9.48 -11.67
C HIS A 60 -2.16 -8.58 -12.73
N VAL A 61 -1.75 -7.33 -12.76
CA VAL A 61 -2.23 -6.32 -13.72
C VAL A 61 -1.25 -6.15 -14.88
N GLY A 62 0.04 -6.40 -14.62
CA GLY A 62 1.13 -6.22 -15.57
C GLY A 62 1.87 -4.89 -15.35
N LYS A 63 2.73 -4.55 -16.31
CA LYS A 63 3.47 -3.28 -16.29
C LYS A 63 2.53 -2.11 -16.56
N MET A 64 2.70 -1.02 -15.82
CA MET A 64 1.88 0.19 -15.99
C MET A 64 2.16 0.92 -17.30
N SER A 65 3.39 0.80 -17.82
CA SER A 65 3.81 1.23 -19.16
C SER A 65 4.92 0.31 -19.64
N PRO A 66 5.23 0.26 -20.94
CA PRO A 66 6.35 -0.54 -21.46
C PRO A 66 7.69 -0.21 -20.78
N ASP A 67 7.89 1.06 -20.42
CA ASP A 67 9.11 1.56 -19.77
C ASP A 67 9.04 1.51 -18.23
N SER A 68 7.97 0.95 -17.66
CA SER A 68 7.84 0.83 -16.21
C SER A 68 8.77 -0.23 -15.65
N TYR A 69 9.54 0.14 -14.63
CA TYR A 69 10.35 -0.80 -13.85
C TYR A 69 9.52 -1.67 -12.92
N TYR A 70 8.21 -1.38 -12.78
CA TYR A 70 7.34 -2.07 -11.84
C TYR A 70 6.33 -2.96 -12.53
N ASP A 71 6.18 -4.16 -11.98
CA ASP A 71 5.09 -5.07 -12.24
C ASP A 71 4.02 -4.89 -11.15
N LEU A 72 2.78 -4.65 -11.54
CA LEU A 72 1.69 -4.28 -10.63
C LEU A 72 0.80 -5.48 -10.30
N TYR A 73 0.57 -5.68 -9.01
CA TYR A 73 -0.43 -6.59 -8.48
C TYR A 73 -1.43 -5.81 -7.62
N VAL A 74 -2.69 -6.19 -7.66
CA VAL A 74 -3.75 -5.49 -6.93
C VAL A 74 -4.61 -6.49 -6.17
N ALA A 75 -4.87 -6.19 -4.89
CA ALA A 75 -5.79 -6.92 -4.03
C ALA A 75 -6.82 -5.97 -3.41
N GLY A 76 -7.90 -6.53 -2.87
CA GLY A 76 -8.88 -5.79 -2.09
C GLY A 76 -8.87 -6.21 -0.62
N ILE A 77 -9.46 -5.39 0.25
CA ILE A 77 -9.86 -5.74 1.61
C ILE A 77 -11.22 -5.10 1.90
N GLY A 78 -12.13 -5.85 2.53
CA GLY A 78 -13.53 -5.43 2.69
C GLY A 78 -14.45 -6.06 1.64
N GLY A 79 -15.71 -5.65 1.60
CA GLY A 79 -16.73 -6.20 0.71
C GLY A 79 -17.88 -5.22 0.43
N GLY A 80 -18.81 -5.62 -0.46
CA GLY A 80 -20.03 -4.84 -0.71
C GLY A 80 -19.83 -3.50 -1.44
N GLY A 81 -18.69 -3.28 -2.09
CA GLY A 81 -18.35 -2.00 -2.74
C GLY A 81 -17.69 -1.00 -1.80
N GLU A 82 -17.56 -1.35 -0.53
CA GLU A 82 -16.80 -0.67 0.50
C GLU A 82 -15.50 -1.45 0.74
N GLY A 83 -14.42 -0.74 1.08
CA GLY A 83 -13.17 -1.38 1.37
C GLY A 83 -11.97 -0.54 0.94
N ALA A 84 -10.81 -1.18 0.94
CA ALA A 84 -9.60 -0.59 0.41
C ALA A 84 -9.02 -1.45 -0.73
N VAL A 85 -8.26 -0.82 -1.59
CA VAL A 85 -7.47 -1.44 -2.65
C VAL A 85 -6.00 -1.36 -2.25
N ILE A 86 -5.32 -2.48 -2.34
CA ILE A 86 -3.89 -2.60 -2.06
C ILE A 86 -3.17 -2.88 -3.37
N SER A 87 -2.21 -2.02 -3.72
CA SER A 87 -1.36 -2.16 -4.89
C SER A 87 0.06 -2.51 -4.46
N PHE A 88 0.57 -3.62 -4.98
CA PHE A 88 1.96 -4.07 -4.79
C PHE A 88 2.72 -3.79 -6.07
N PHE A 89 3.78 -3.02 -5.97
CA PHE A 89 4.69 -2.73 -7.07
C PHE A 89 5.94 -3.56 -6.89
N CYS A 90 6.14 -4.52 -7.77
CA CYS A 90 7.28 -5.41 -7.74
C CYS A 90 8.36 -4.92 -8.72
N ASN A 91 9.62 -4.99 -8.31
CA ASN A 91 10.76 -4.68 -9.16
C ASN A 91 11.00 -5.80 -10.20
N GLU A 92 12.03 -5.65 -11.04
CA GLU A 92 12.39 -6.61 -12.08
C GLU A 92 12.75 -8.01 -11.54
N LYS A 93 13.14 -8.11 -10.25
CA LYS A 93 13.40 -9.38 -9.57
C LYS A 93 12.12 -10.02 -9.00
N GLY A 94 10.98 -9.35 -9.13
CA GLY A 94 9.70 -9.80 -8.59
C GLY A 94 9.47 -9.48 -7.11
N TYR A 95 10.36 -8.72 -6.46
CA TYR A 95 10.23 -8.33 -5.06
C TYR A 95 9.44 -7.03 -4.90
N VAL A 96 8.66 -6.95 -3.82
CA VAL A 96 7.85 -5.77 -3.52
C VAL A 96 8.74 -4.59 -3.14
N SER A 97 8.63 -3.50 -3.90
CA SER A 97 9.40 -2.27 -3.73
C SER A 97 8.56 -1.09 -3.27
N LYS A 98 7.26 -1.16 -3.49
CA LYS A 98 6.32 -0.14 -3.03
C LYS A 98 4.95 -0.77 -2.79
N ILE A 99 4.28 -0.31 -1.75
CA ILE A 99 2.90 -0.68 -1.44
C ILE A 99 2.07 0.60 -1.36
N VAL A 100 0.89 0.59 -1.98
CA VAL A 100 -0.07 1.69 -1.88
C VAL A 100 -1.42 1.10 -1.47
N ILE A 101 -1.98 1.62 -0.37
CA ILE A 101 -3.33 1.29 0.08
C ILE A 101 -4.21 2.51 -0.16
N MET A 102 -5.32 2.33 -0.87
CA MET A 102 -6.28 3.41 -1.13
C MET A 102 -7.68 3.01 -0.71
N ALA A 103 -8.38 3.95 -0.08
CA ALA A 103 -9.75 3.75 0.37
C ALA A 103 -10.57 5.04 0.20
N ASN A 104 -11.90 4.89 0.08
CA ASN A 104 -12.80 6.03 0.17
C ASN A 104 -12.83 6.56 1.62
N GLY A 105 -12.30 7.75 1.83
CA GLY A 105 -12.18 8.38 3.15
C GLY A 105 -13.51 8.74 3.80
N ASN A 106 -14.62 8.77 3.05
CA ASN A 106 -15.97 9.00 3.56
C ASN A 106 -16.61 7.74 4.15
N ASN A 107 -16.00 6.57 3.98
CA ASN A 107 -16.51 5.32 4.54
C ASN A 107 -16.19 5.27 6.05
N SER A 108 -17.21 5.00 6.89
CA SER A 108 -17.06 4.88 8.34
C SER A 108 -16.10 3.77 8.79
N ASN A 109 -15.94 2.72 7.97
CA ASN A 109 -15.06 1.58 8.24
C ASN A 109 -13.65 1.72 7.63
N VAL A 110 -13.33 2.85 6.99
CA VAL A 110 -12.06 3.06 6.30
C VAL A 110 -10.84 2.78 7.18
N ALA A 111 -10.87 3.24 8.43
CA ALA A 111 -9.78 3.03 9.37
C ALA A 111 -9.58 1.54 9.68
N GLY A 112 -10.68 0.77 9.79
CA GLY A 112 -10.63 -0.68 10.00
C GLY A 112 -10.00 -1.42 8.82
N TYR A 113 -10.40 -1.11 7.60
CA TYR A 113 -9.84 -1.74 6.39
C TYR A 113 -8.36 -1.39 6.19
N VAL A 114 -8.04 -0.10 6.23
CA VAL A 114 -6.67 0.38 6.01
C VAL A 114 -5.75 -0.07 7.13
N GLY A 115 -6.19 0.06 8.39
CA GLY A 115 -5.41 -0.36 9.56
C GLY A 115 -5.16 -1.87 9.59
N SER A 116 -6.17 -2.69 9.25
CA SER A 116 -6.01 -4.14 9.14
C SER A 116 -5.03 -4.54 8.05
N ALA A 117 -5.15 -3.94 6.86
CA ALA A 117 -4.23 -4.20 5.76
C ALA A 117 -2.80 -3.79 6.11
N LEU A 118 -2.61 -2.55 6.59
CA LEU A 118 -1.30 -2.02 6.96
C LEU A 118 -0.64 -2.85 8.06
N GLY A 119 -1.37 -3.14 9.13
CA GLY A 119 -0.85 -3.93 10.25
C GLY A 119 -0.44 -5.34 9.82
N ALA A 120 -1.28 -6.01 9.02
CA ALA A 120 -0.96 -7.36 8.53
C ALA A 120 0.26 -7.38 7.61
N LEU A 121 0.37 -6.41 6.69
CA LEU A 121 1.52 -6.27 5.79
C LEU A 121 2.81 -6.03 6.58
N MET A 122 2.79 -5.11 7.55
CA MET A 122 3.95 -4.82 8.39
C MET A 122 4.41 -6.04 9.18
N ILE A 123 3.47 -6.76 9.82
CA ILE A 123 3.79 -7.98 10.57
C ILE A 123 4.34 -9.07 9.64
N ALA A 124 3.73 -9.26 8.47
CA ALA A 124 4.19 -10.24 7.48
C ALA A 124 5.61 -9.94 6.96
N MET A 125 5.98 -8.66 6.89
CA MET A 125 7.34 -8.22 6.55
C MET A 125 8.33 -8.31 7.73
N GLY A 126 7.88 -8.71 8.92
CA GLY A 126 8.74 -8.82 10.11
C GLY A 126 9.00 -7.51 10.84
N VAL A 127 8.23 -6.46 10.56
CA VAL A 127 8.33 -5.17 11.27
C VAL A 127 7.96 -5.37 12.74
N SER A 128 8.84 -4.97 13.65
CA SER A 128 8.61 -5.07 15.08
C SER A 128 7.53 -4.07 15.54
N ARG A 129 6.99 -4.31 16.75
CA ARG A 129 5.98 -3.42 17.35
C ARG A 129 6.47 -1.99 17.50
N ASP A 130 7.71 -1.81 17.91
CA ASP A 130 8.28 -0.49 18.16
C ASP A 130 8.55 0.25 16.85
N GLU A 131 9.07 -0.45 15.83
CA GLU A 131 9.24 0.10 14.48
C GLU A 131 7.90 0.47 13.85
N PHE A 132 6.87 -0.38 14.02
CA PHE A 132 5.51 -0.07 13.57
C PHE A 132 4.95 1.17 14.28
N ALA A 133 5.16 1.30 15.58
CA ALA A 133 4.74 2.47 16.34
C ALA A 133 5.43 3.77 15.85
N MET A 134 6.72 3.71 15.52
CA MET A 134 7.44 4.85 14.92
C MET A 134 6.87 5.21 13.54
N LEU A 135 6.64 4.23 12.67
CA LEU A 135 6.09 4.45 11.34
C LEU A 135 4.66 4.99 11.36
N THR A 136 3.87 4.66 12.37
CA THR A 136 2.47 5.10 12.50
C THR A 136 2.27 6.23 13.50
N ALA A 137 3.34 6.77 14.06
CA ALA A 137 3.31 7.87 15.02
C ALA A 137 2.56 9.10 14.47
N SER A 138 2.02 9.89 15.40
CA SER A 138 1.34 11.15 15.05
C SER A 138 2.40 12.20 14.72
N SER A 139 2.71 12.35 13.43
CA SER A 139 3.60 13.41 12.92
C SER A 139 2.80 14.60 12.38
N PRO A 140 3.40 15.79 12.24
CA PRO A 140 2.74 16.93 11.63
C PRO A 140 2.23 16.63 10.21
N ILE A 141 1.07 17.17 9.88
CA ILE A 141 0.52 17.08 8.52
C ILE A 141 1.01 18.28 7.73
N ILE A 142 1.78 18.04 6.67
CA ILE A 142 2.27 19.05 5.73
C ILE A 142 1.64 18.80 4.37
N LYS A 143 0.94 19.80 3.82
CA LYS A 143 0.25 19.70 2.52
C LYS A 143 -0.67 18.46 2.40
N ASN A 144 -1.48 18.20 3.44
CA ASN A 144 -2.37 17.03 3.55
C ASN A 144 -1.65 15.68 3.57
N THR A 145 -0.34 15.66 3.84
CA THR A 145 0.45 14.44 3.93
C THR A 145 1.10 14.35 5.30
N ARG A 146 1.01 13.17 5.90
CA ARG A 146 1.80 12.79 7.08
C ARG A 146 2.93 11.89 6.58
N HIS A 147 4.13 12.17 7.02
CA HIS A 147 5.34 11.46 6.64
C HIS A 147 6.04 10.95 7.90
N ASN A 148 6.30 9.67 7.97
CA ASN A 148 7.09 9.03 9.02
C ASN A 148 8.12 8.12 8.36
N GLU A 149 9.25 7.95 9.02
CA GLU A 149 10.30 7.02 8.60
C GLU A 149 10.87 6.28 9.79
N ALA A 150 11.30 5.05 9.57
CA ALA A 150 12.02 4.25 10.54
C ALA A 150 12.98 3.29 9.85
N TRP A 151 14.11 3.02 10.50
CA TRP A 151 14.93 1.87 10.14
C TRP A 151 14.24 0.60 10.59
N VAL A 152 14.01 -0.34 9.67
CA VAL A 152 13.37 -1.61 9.96
C VAL A 152 14.41 -2.71 9.90
N SER A 153 14.73 -3.26 11.07
CA SER A 153 15.83 -4.20 11.24
C SER A 153 15.64 -5.50 10.43
N ALA A 154 14.43 -6.02 10.41
CA ALA A 154 14.10 -7.24 9.65
C ALA A 154 14.25 -7.07 8.13
N LEU A 155 14.10 -5.85 7.62
CA LEU A 155 14.16 -5.51 6.20
C LEU A 155 15.53 -4.94 5.81
N ASN A 156 16.36 -4.60 6.80
CA ASN A 156 17.66 -3.96 6.62
C ASN A 156 17.60 -2.72 5.71
N CYS A 157 16.55 -1.92 5.85
CA CYS A 157 16.36 -0.69 5.09
C CYS A 157 15.58 0.35 5.89
N ARG A 158 15.62 1.61 5.44
CA ARG A 158 14.77 2.68 5.94
C ARG A 158 13.41 2.58 5.22
N VAL A 159 12.35 2.35 5.98
CA VAL A 159 10.97 2.36 5.46
C VAL A 159 10.36 3.73 5.66
N ILE A 160 9.72 4.23 4.61
CA ILE A 160 8.95 5.46 4.61
C ILE A 160 7.46 5.11 4.58
N HIS A 161 6.71 5.65 5.52
CA HIS A 161 5.27 5.57 5.61
C HIS A 161 4.65 6.95 5.39
N GLU A 162 3.91 7.10 4.31
CA GLU A 162 3.18 8.32 4.02
C GLU A 162 1.68 8.07 4.04
N THR A 163 0.95 8.96 4.71
CA THR A 163 -0.51 8.97 4.70
C THR A 163 -1.00 10.30 4.16
N ARG A 164 -1.84 10.25 3.14
CA ARG A 164 -2.46 11.42 2.53
C ARG A 164 -3.97 11.25 2.48
N CYS A 165 -4.70 12.32 2.83
CA CYS A 165 -6.13 12.41 2.62
C CYS A 165 -6.42 13.64 1.76
N ALA A 166 -6.98 13.44 0.59
CA ALA A 166 -7.27 14.51 -0.36
C ALA A 166 -8.52 14.19 -1.18
N PRO A 167 -9.28 15.20 -1.64
CA PRO A 167 -10.38 14.97 -2.56
C PRO A 167 -9.88 14.51 -3.92
N ASP A 168 -10.65 13.61 -4.55
CA ASP A 168 -10.49 13.27 -5.97
C ASP A 168 -11.11 14.37 -6.87
N ALA A 169 -11.08 14.16 -8.19
CA ALA A 169 -11.66 15.09 -9.15
C ALA A 169 -13.19 15.26 -9.01
N GLN A 170 -13.86 14.35 -8.33
CA GLN A 170 -15.29 14.36 -8.04
C GLN A 170 -15.61 14.90 -6.64
N GLY A 171 -14.60 15.28 -5.86
CA GLY A 171 -14.75 15.80 -4.50
C GLY A 171 -14.89 14.71 -3.42
N ASN A 172 -14.73 13.41 -3.75
CA ASN A 172 -14.73 12.36 -2.75
C ASN A 172 -13.38 12.33 -2.03
N LEU A 173 -13.39 12.19 -0.71
CA LEU A 173 -12.16 12.03 0.05
C LEU A 173 -11.53 10.68 -0.24
N ILE A 174 -10.27 10.69 -0.64
CA ILE A 174 -9.45 9.49 -0.81
C ILE A 174 -8.37 9.47 0.27
N LEU A 175 -8.38 8.42 1.07
CA LEU A 175 -7.29 8.09 1.97
C LEU A 175 -6.28 7.21 1.22
N MET A 176 -5.04 7.65 1.17
CA MET A 176 -3.94 6.91 0.58
C MET A 176 -2.84 6.70 1.63
N VAL A 177 -2.40 5.47 1.75
CA VAL A 177 -1.20 5.09 2.51
C VAL A 177 -0.17 4.56 1.53
N ARG A 178 1.06 5.04 1.61
CA ARG A 178 2.19 4.59 0.79
C ARG A 178 3.32 4.11 1.68
N LEU A 179 3.87 2.94 1.34
CA LEU A 179 5.10 2.39 1.89
C LEU A 179 6.15 2.30 0.80
N THR A 180 7.32 2.82 1.06
CA THR A 180 8.50 2.73 0.20
C THR A 180 9.73 2.46 1.06
N ALA A 181 10.82 2.05 0.44
CA ALA A 181 12.11 1.91 1.10
C ALA A 181 13.14 2.84 0.46
N GLU A 182 14.12 3.25 1.25
CA GLU A 182 15.31 3.96 0.78
C GLU A 182 16.57 3.18 1.19
N ASP A 183 17.58 3.19 0.30
CA ASP A 183 18.92 2.74 0.64
C ASP A 183 19.54 3.70 1.67
N SER A 184 20.34 3.13 2.57
CA SER A 184 21.15 3.87 3.56
C SER A 184 22.38 4.49 2.92
#